data_ba1bd854f408298cf0eba1f8d3669030
#
_entry.id   ba1bd854f408298cf0eba1f8d3669030
#
_cell.length_a   1.000
_cell.length_b   1.000
_cell.length_c   1.000
_cell.angle_alpha   90.00
_cell.angle_beta   90.00
_cell.angle_gamma   90.00
#
_symmetry.space_group_name_H-M   'P 1'
#
loop_
_entity.id
_entity.type
_entity.pdbx_description
1 polymer ?
#
loop_
_entity_poly.entity_id
_entity_poly.type
_entity_poly.pdbx_seq_one_letter_code
_entity_poly.pdbx_strand_id
1 'polypeptide(L)'
;MPMMERPAVRDCDGGRCWEHEFPTFLMKVFVPDNDLDGQTNNYGFRAPLLLVFEEEKQDLDSAVSFAKETGLSKIAATYDSSVLFIYPTAEGGWESVDSSLYADVIKEIKMITVYKDGIVEDYNFFTKTFEGFFARGAKFRTDIYSYGKSADYVANNLLKTLEGEYLWGPGEITPAMCSMENLSVVPDVKRKDIAILSVGNSDELNLAFSGCENILFKEKADYVNDYNSFVKKFKMWCGHIELEPDFEALGMTEDVGFVTVKTSPDNEFLPAPADEHKVGYFAYYNNGLFDNGPVPLVIGFHGGGDSSMYLTYVAGWWDVCRKNNFLYVAIENHQFVTATEARDVIEVLKTRYPIDEKRIYATGFSMGSGKTWDLYQEYPEILAGIMPCSALFPVYTTFFGKPVTDRLNKTVSVPVFYSGGYKSHLPELPFQGESCVERVKYVAGVNKLKKSFDDVTFENKDSWEDPVWGVSGDRTEESYDPTRDATLTIHYFDSEDGVCRTAFASVSNQIHECRQHSIENAWKFISQFKKD
;
A
#
# COMPACT_ATOMS: atom_id res chain seq x y z
N MET A 1 -20.17 -12.87 -12.95
CA MET A 1 -19.41 -14.09 -13.28
C MET A 1 -19.97 -15.23 -12.48
N PRO A 2 -20.09 -16.47 -13.00
CA PRO A 2 -20.41 -17.59 -12.14
C PRO A 2 -19.34 -17.68 -11.04
N MET A 3 -19.76 -17.91 -9.79
CA MET A 3 -18.82 -18.19 -8.71
C MET A 3 -17.96 -19.38 -9.15
N MET A 4 -16.64 -19.22 -9.11
CA MET A 4 -15.74 -20.33 -9.37
C MET A 4 -15.99 -21.41 -8.32
N GLU A 5 -16.04 -22.65 -8.77
CA GLU A 5 -16.15 -23.80 -7.87
C GLU A 5 -14.88 -23.84 -7.01
N ARG A 6 -15.04 -23.92 -5.68
CA ARG A 6 -13.89 -23.98 -4.77
C ARG A 6 -13.06 -25.23 -5.05
N PRO A 7 -11.72 -25.14 -5.08
CA PRO A 7 -10.89 -26.32 -5.19
C PRO A 7 -11.03 -27.19 -3.94
N ALA A 8 -10.82 -28.47 -4.08
CA ALA A 8 -10.72 -29.40 -2.97
C ALA A 8 -9.42 -29.13 -2.19
N VAL A 9 -9.52 -28.36 -1.11
CA VAL A 9 -8.41 -28.18 -0.18
C VAL A 9 -8.16 -29.47 0.60
N ARG A 10 -6.93 -29.93 0.66
CA ARG A 10 -6.52 -31.10 1.42
C ARG A 10 -5.41 -30.76 2.41
N ASP A 11 -5.42 -31.44 3.54
CA ASP A 11 -4.26 -31.44 4.43
C ASP A 11 -3.11 -32.19 3.77
N CYS A 12 -1.91 -31.67 3.93
CA CYS A 12 -0.68 -32.26 3.48
C CYS A 12 0.40 -32.11 4.56
N ASP A 13 1.53 -32.76 4.40
CA ASP A 13 2.59 -32.72 5.40
C ASP A 13 3.07 -31.27 5.67
N GLY A 14 2.78 -30.75 6.88
CA GLY A 14 3.14 -29.41 7.35
C GLY A 14 2.33 -28.27 6.77
N GLY A 15 1.05 -28.51 6.40
CA GLY A 15 0.17 -27.45 5.94
C GLY A 15 -1.04 -27.95 5.13
N ARG A 16 -1.55 -27.07 4.30
CA ARG A 16 -2.68 -27.32 3.40
C ARG A 16 -2.30 -27.02 1.96
N CYS A 17 -2.87 -27.77 1.03
CA CYS A 17 -2.58 -27.60 -0.38
C CYS A 17 -3.80 -27.85 -1.26
N TRP A 18 -3.79 -27.25 -2.43
CA TRP A 18 -4.81 -27.45 -3.48
C TRP A 18 -4.25 -27.09 -4.85
N GLU A 19 -4.96 -27.45 -5.90
CA GLU A 19 -4.65 -27.05 -7.27
C GLU A 19 -5.89 -26.60 -8.02
N HIS A 20 -5.71 -25.71 -8.98
CA HIS A 20 -6.74 -25.27 -9.88
C HIS A 20 -6.18 -25.04 -11.28
N GLU A 21 -6.90 -25.53 -12.30
CA GLU A 21 -6.52 -25.30 -13.70
C GLU A 21 -7.31 -24.10 -14.25
N PHE A 22 -6.57 -23.07 -14.63
CA PHE A 22 -7.07 -21.91 -15.36
C PHE A 22 -6.94 -22.12 -16.87
N PRO A 23 -7.58 -21.30 -17.72
CA PRO A 23 -7.50 -21.49 -19.17
C PRO A 23 -6.07 -21.51 -19.74
N THR A 24 -5.15 -20.75 -19.15
CA THR A 24 -3.79 -20.53 -19.64
C THR A 24 -2.71 -21.17 -18.76
N PHE A 25 -3.02 -21.54 -17.52
CA PHE A 25 -2.07 -22.13 -16.59
C PHE A 25 -2.72 -23.04 -15.55
N LEU A 26 -1.93 -23.94 -15.00
CA LEU A 26 -2.22 -24.68 -13.79
C LEU A 26 -1.57 -23.97 -12.60
N MET A 27 -2.31 -23.72 -11.54
CA MET A 27 -1.79 -23.20 -10.27
C MET A 27 -1.92 -24.25 -9.19
N LYS A 28 -0.83 -24.55 -8.49
CA LYS A 28 -0.85 -25.32 -7.25
C LYS A 28 -0.48 -24.39 -6.10
N VAL A 29 -1.12 -24.55 -4.97
CA VAL A 29 -0.93 -23.70 -3.80
C VAL A 29 -0.56 -24.56 -2.61
N PHE A 30 0.49 -24.16 -1.91
CA PHE A 30 0.87 -24.71 -0.63
C PHE A 30 0.87 -23.60 0.42
N VAL A 31 0.06 -23.77 1.47
CA VAL A 31 0.00 -22.89 2.65
C VAL A 31 0.61 -23.68 3.82
N PRO A 32 1.85 -23.38 4.20
CA PRO A 32 2.48 -24.05 5.32
C PRO A 32 1.84 -23.66 6.64
N ASP A 33 1.87 -24.59 7.60
CA ASP A 33 1.54 -24.29 9.00
C ASP A 33 2.47 -23.20 9.54
N ASN A 34 1.94 -22.33 10.38
CA ASN A 34 2.71 -21.29 11.06
C ASN A 34 2.23 -21.12 12.51
N ASP A 35 3.08 -20.52 13.35
CA ASP A 35 2.81 -20.27 14.77
C ASP A 35 2.20 -18.88 15.03
N LEU A 36 1.66 -18.22 14.01
CA LEU A 36 1.27 -16.82 14.07
C LEU A 36 -0.17 -16.58 14.60
N ASP A 37 -0.75 -17.52 15.31
CA ASP A 37 -2.00 -17.42 16.11
C ASP A 37 -3.20 -16.75 15.41
N GLY A 38 -3.38 -16.95 14.11
CA GLY A 38 -4.49 -16.38 13.34
C GLY A 38 -4.52 -14.85 13.28
N GLN A 39 -3.47 -14.18 13.76
CA GLN A 39 -3.36 -12.72 13.76
C GLN A 39 -2.94 -12.13 12.41
N THR A 40 -2.60 -12.95 11.50
CA THR A 40 -1.90 -12.65 10.25
C THR A 40 -2.79 -12.07 9.18
N ASN A 41 -4.11 -12.23 9.25
CA ASN A 41 -5.05 -11.71 8.25
C ASN A 41 -4.95 -10.19 8.05
N ASN A 42 -4.54 -9.45 9.09
CA ASN A 42 -4.36 -8.01 9.02
C ASN A 42 -2.99 -7.59 8.48
N TYR A 43 -2.05 -8.56 8.30
CA TYR A 43 -0.71 -8.33 7.78
C TYR A 43 -0.48 -8.99 6.42
N GLY A 44 -1.54 -9.36 5.70
CA GLY A 44 -1.43 -10.00 4.38
C GLY A 44 -0.60 -9.20 3.38
N PHE A 45 -0.58 -7.88 3.53
CA PHE A 45 0.25 -6.99 2.71
C PHE A 45 1.75 -7.05 3.02
N ARG A 46 2.14 -7.63 4.13
CA ARG A 46 3.56 -7.87 4.46
C ARG A 46 4.08 -9.17 3.85
N ALA A 47 3.20 -10.09 3.55
CA ALA A 47 3.53 -11.40 3.03
C ALA A 47 4.09 -11.30 1.60
N PRO A 48 5.23 -11.92 1.28
CA PRO A 48 5.68 -12.05 -0.10
C PRO A 48 4.73 -12.95 -0.89
N LEU A 49 4.61 -12.70 -2.18
CA LEU A 49 3.95 -13.59 -3.13
C LEU A 49 5.03 -14.45 -3.78
N LEU A 50 5.18 -15.67 -3.31
CA LEU A 50 6.23 -16.58 -3.79
C LEU A 50 5.71 -17.40 -4.98
N LEU A 51 6.12 -17.06 -6.19
CA LEU A 51 5.77 -17.76 -7.42
C LEU A 51 6.90 -18.68 -7.85
N VAL A 52 6.66 -19.98 -7.93
CA VAL A 52 7.56 -20.97 -8.49
C VAL A 52 7.07 -21.31 -9.90
N PHE A 53 7.86 -20.99 -10.91
CA PHE A 53 7.61 -21.40 -12.28
C PHE A 53 8.28 -22.76 -12.49
N GLU A 54 7.47 -23.82 -12.50
CA GLU A 54 7.96 -25.20 -12.61
C GLU A 54 8.61 -25.42 -13.99
N GLU A 55 9.81 -26.00 -14.04
CA GLU A 55 10.42 -26.34 -15.31
C GLU A 55 9.60 -27.39 -16.09
N GLU A 56 9.16 -28.42 -15.39
CA GLU A 56 8.27 -29.47 -15.89
C GLU A 56 7.06 -29.61 -14.98
N LYS A 57 5.90 -29.97 -15.54
CA LYS A 57 4.65 -30.15 -14.78
C LYS A 57 4.83 -31.24 -13.71
N GLN A 58 4.74 -30.87 -12.46
CA GLN A 58 4.79 -31.77 -11.31
C GLN A 58 3.38 -32.09 -10.80
N ASP A 59 3.24 -33.15 -9.99
CA ASP A 59 2.06 -33.31 -9.17
C ASP A 59 2.10 -32.43 -7.91
N LEU A 60 0.99 -32.33 -7.20
CA LEU A 60 0.86 -31.45 -6.04
C LEU A 60 1.76 -31.89 -4.87
N ASP A 61 1.96 -33.20 -4.66
CA ASP A 61 2.82 -33.69 -3.56
C ASP A 61 4.29 -33.40 -3.83
N SER A 62 4.72 -33.54 -5.07
CA SER A 62 6.06 -33.18 -5.53
C SER A 62 6.30 -31.66 -5.36
N ALA A 63 5.33 -30.82 -5.69
CA ALA A 63 5.41 -29.37 -5.49
C ALA A 63 5.53 -28.99 -4.00
N VAL A 64 4.76 -29.63 -3.12
CA VAL A 64 4.88 -29.44 -1.65
C VAL A 64 6.26 -29.88 -1.15
N SER A 65 6.77 -31.02 -1.61
CA SER A 65 8.11 -31.52 -1.24
C SER A 65 9.19 -30.53 -1.68
N PHE A 66 9.11 -30.02 -2.90
CA PHE A 66 10.03 -29.00 -3.41
C PHE A 66 10.03 -27.73 -2.54
N ALA A 67 8.86 -27.20 -2.16
CA ALA A 67 8.78 -26.02 -1.28
C ALA A 67 9.51 -26.24 0.05
N LYS A 68 9.47 -27.45 0.59
CA LYS A 68 10.14 -27.80 1.85
C LYS A 68 11.64 -27.97 1.67
N GLU A 69 12.06 -28.71 0.67
CA GLU A 69 13.48 -28.99 0.39
C GLU A 69 14.26 -27.72 0.07
N THR A 70 13.65 -26.79 -0.66
CA THR A 70 14.25 -25.50 -1.01
C THR A 70 14.17 -24.47 0.10
N GLY A 71 13.32 -24.70 1.11
CA GLY A 71 13.09 -23.76 2.22
C GLY A 71 12.10 -22.63 1.90
N LEU A 72 11.48 -22.60 0.72
CA LEU A 72 10.42 -21.61 0.38
C LEU A 72 9.24 -21.71 1.35
N SER A 73 8.92 -22.93 1.83
CA SER A 73 7.91 -23.13 2.87
C SER A 73 8.23 -22.42 4.19
N LYS A 74 9.52 -22.29 4.56
CA LYS A 74 9.94 -21.57 5.77
C LYS A 74 9.73 -20.07 5.62
N ILE A 75 10.04 -19.53 4.44
CA ILE A 75 9.78 -18.12 4.13
C ILE A 75 8.27 -17.87 4.22
N ALA A 76 7.46 -18.70 3.55
CA ALA A 76 6.01 -18.58 3.56
C ALA A 76 5.43 -18.66 4.98
N ALA A 77 5.87 -19.62 5.81
CA ALA A 77 5.43 -19.76 7.19
C ALA A 77 5.77 -18.53 8.07
N THR A 78 6.98 -17.97 7.89
CA THR A 78 7.43 -16.79 8.64
C THR A 78 6.55 -15.56 8.41
N TYR A 79 6.02 -15.40 7.19
CA TYR A 79 5.25 -14.21 6.77
C TYR A 79 3.76 -14.50 6.55
N ASP A 80 3.25 -15.66 6.96
CA ASP A 80 1.88 -16.10 6.68
C ASP A 80 1.53 -15.99 5.19
N SER A 81 2.42 -16.49 4.36
CA SER A 81 2.33 -16.46 2.91
C SER A 81 2.02 -17.85 2.35
N SER A 82 1.91 -17.93 1.03
CA SER A 82 1.75 -19.17 0.28
C SER A 82 2.90 -19.33 -0.71
N VAL A 83 3.19 -20.59 -1.06
CA VAL A 83 4.04 -20.90 -2.22
C VAL A 83 3.13 -21.33 -3.37
N LEU A 84 3.19 -20.64 -4.48
CA LEU A 84 2.40 -20.89 -5.67
C LEU A 84 3.26 -21.49 -6.77
N PHE A 85 2.83 -22.61 -7.30
CA PHE A 85 3.49 -23.30 -8.42
C PHE A 85 2.69 -23.09 -9.69
N ILE A 86 3.33 -22.59 -10.72
CA ILE A 86 2.70 -22.22 -11.99
C ILE A 86 3.29 -23.06 -13.12
N TYR A 87 2.43 -23.64 -13.94
CA TYR A 87 2.81 -24.33 -15.16
C TYR A 87 1.84 -24.00 -16.30
N PRO A 88 2.32 -23.66 -17.53
CA PRO A 88 1.44 -23.36 -18.66
C PRO A 88 0.59 -24.56 -19.08
N THR A 89 -0.67 -24.34 -19.47
CA THR A 89 -1.55 -25.39 -20.04
C THR A 89 -1.33 -25.58 -21.54
N ALA A 90 -0.61 -24.67 -22.19
CA ALA A 90 -0.30 -24.76 -23.62
C ALA A 90 0.49 -26.04 -23.96
N GLU A 91 0.15 -26.70 -25.08
CA GLU A 91 0.95 -27.80 -25.63
C GLU A 91 2.35 -27.29 -26.01
N GLY A 92 3.39 -27.74 -25.40
CA GLY A 92 4.75 -27.22 -25.53
C GLY A 92 5.22 -26.38 -24.33
N GLY A 93 4.36 -26.19 -23.33
CA GLY A 93 4.73 -25.57 -22.06
C GLY A 93 5.29 -24.15 -22.22
N TRP A 94 6.41 -23.86 -21.54
CA TRP A 94 7.03 -22.53 -21.51
C TRP A 94 7.47 -21.97 -22.85
N GLU A 95 7.77 -22.84 -23.84
CA GLU A 95 8.20 -22.42 -25.18
C GLU A 95 7.04 -21.89 -26.04
N SER A 96 5.79 -22.12 -25.61
CA SER A 96 4.56 -21.79 -26.35
C SER A 96 3.78 -20.63 -25.75
N VAL A 97 4.34 -19.94 -24.74
CA VAL A 97 3.67 -18.83 -24.06
C VAL A 97 4.55 -17.58 -24.04
N ASP A 98 3.90 -16.42 -23.95
CA ASP A 98 4.54 -15.10 -23.88
C ASP A 98 4.25 -14.40 -22.55
N SER A 99 4.57 -13.12 -22.45
CA SER A 99 4.37 -12.30 -21.23
C SER A 99 2.91 -12.22 -20.76
N SER A 100 1.92 -12.53 -21.62
CA SER A 100 0.51 -12.53 -21.26
C SER A 100 0.18 -13.58 -20.21
N LEU A 101 0.91 -14.71 -20.18
CA LEU A 101 0.74 -15.72 -19.13
C LEU A 101 0.93 -15.15 -17.74
N TYR A 102 2.00 -14.36 -17.53
CA TYR A 102 2.26 -13.76 -16.24
C TYR A 102 1.17 -12.76 -15.85
N ALA A 103 0.68 -11.96 -16.80
CA ALA A 103 -0.44 -11.05 -16.59
C ALA A 103 -1.71 -11.81 -16.18
N ASP A 104 -2.00 -12.96 -16.81
CA ASP A 104 -3.12 -13.83 -16.42
C ASP A 104 -2.95 -14.36 -14.99
N VAL A 105 -1.75 -14.83 -14.62
CA VAL A 105 -1.46 -15.31 -13.26
C VAL A 105 -1.73 -14.21 -12.23
N ILE A 106 -1.17 -13.01 -12.42
CA ILE A 106 -1.33 -11.91 -11.48
C ILE A 106 -2.78 -11.42 -11.40
N LYS A 107 -3.53 -11.49 -12.49
CA LYS A 107 -4.95 -11.13 -12.52
C LYS A 107 -5.79 -12.03 -11.61
N GLU A 108 -5.46 -13.31 -11.52
CA GLU A 108 -6.16 -14.27 -10.65
C GLU A 108 -5.74 -14.16 -9.17
N ILE A 109 -4.70 -13.39 -8.85
CA ILE A 109 -4.23 -13.17 -7.47
C ILE A 109 -4.76 -11.83 -6.97
N LYS A 110 -5.49 -11.85 -5.86
CA LYS A 110 -6.09 -10.66 -5.26
C LYS A 110 -5.26 -10.14 -4.08
N MET A 111 -5.34 -8.84 -3.83
CA MET A 111 -4.57 -8.20 -2.76
C MET A 111 -5.25 -8.23 -1.41
N ILE A 112 -6.59 -8.17 -1.37
CA ILE A 112 -7.36 -8.17 -0.14
C ILE A 112 -7.94 -9.56 0.06
N THR A 113 -7.34 -10.31 0.95
CA THR A 113 -7.74 -11.68 1.27
C THR A 113 -8.28 -11.76 2.69
N VAL A 114 -9.32 -12.58 2.89
CA VAL A 114 -9.87 -12.90 4.20
C VAL A 114 -9.96 -14.41 4.37
N TYR A 115 -9.93 -14.85 5.62
CA TYR A 115 -10.14 -16.27 5.94
C TYR A 115 -11.61 -16.56 6.12
N LYS A 116 -12.06 -17.56 5.40
CA LYS A 116 -13.36 -18.19 5.64
C LYS A 116 -13.18 -19.69 5.62
N ASP A 117 -13.61 -20.34 6.70
CA ASP A 117 -13.52 -21.79 6.85
C ASP A 117 -12.09 -22.35 6.62
N GLY A 118 -11.08 -21.56 6.98
CA GLY A 118 -9.67 -21.92 6.79
C GLY A 118 -9.14 -21.78 5.36
N ILE A 119 -9.95 -21.28 4.44
CA ILE A 119 -9.56 -21.00 3.05
C ILE A 119 -9.35 -19.51 2.89
N VAL A 120 -8.33 -19.12 2.13
CA VAL A 120 -8.12 -17.73 1.72
C VAL A 120 -9.12 -17.41 0.61
N GLU A 121 -10.01 -16.47 0.86
CA GLU A 121 -10.98 -15.98 -0.13
C GLU A 121 -10.76 -14.50 -0.38
N ASP A 122 -10.94 -14.06 -1.62
CA ASP A 122 -11.00 -12.66 -1.95
C ASP A 122 -12.36 -12.08 -1.55
N TYR A 123 -12.34 -10.99 -0.83
CA TYR A 123 -13.53 -10.25 -0.46
C TYR A 123 -13.64 -8.98 -1.27
N ASN A 124 -14.62 -8.94 -2.16
CA ASN A 124 -14.91 -7.71 -2.89
C ASN A 124 -15.64 -6.74 -1.96
N PHE A 125 -14.90 -5.73 -1.53
CA PHE A 125 -15.38 -4.72 -0.61
C PHE A 125 -16.58 -3.92 -1.14
N PHE A 126 -16.64 -3.64 -2.44
CA PHE A 126 -17.73 -2.85 -3.04
C PHE A 126 -19.01 -3.66 -3.19
N THR A 127 -18.92 -4.93 -3.55
CA THR A 127 -20.08 -5.81 -3.69
C THR A 127 -20.42 -6.55 -2.41
N LYS A 128 -19.53 -6.53 -1.41
CA LYS A 128 -19.62 -7.27 -0.15
C LYS A 128 -19.79 -8.78 -0.36
N THR A 129 -19.14 -9.30 -1.38
CA THR A 129 -19.18 -10.72 -1.74
C THR A 129 -17.80 -11.33 -1.72
N PHE A 130 -17.72 -12.64 -1.48
CA PHE A 130 -16.49 -13.40 -1.65
C PHE A 130 -16.37 -13.85 -3.10
N GLU A 131 -15.23 -13.57 -3.72
CA GLU A 131 -14.99 -13.78 -5.15
C GLU A 131 -13.84 -14.76 -5.36
N GLY A 132 -14.08 -16.03 -5.15
CA GLY A 132 -13.08 -17.07 -5.42
C GLY A 132 -12.16 -17.37 -4.23
N PHE A 133 -11.06 -18.05 -4.50
CA PHE A 133 -10.06 -18.44 -3.52
C PHE A 133 -8.69 -18.08 -4.07
N PHE A 134 -7.82 -17.60 -3.20
CA PHE A 134 -6.53 -17.11 -3.62
C PHE A 134 -5.45 -17.47 -2.64
N ALA A 135 -4.25 -17.43 -3.12
CA ALA A 135 -3.05 -17.53 -2.33
C ALA A 135 -2.82 -16.24 -1.54
N ARG A 136 -2.15 -16.37 -0.42
CA ARG A 136 -1.70 -15.25 0.38
C ARG A 136 -0.45 -14.64 -0.19
N GLY A 137 -0.39 -13.34 -0.26
CA GLY A 137 0.77 -12.59 -0.66
C GLY A 137 0.41 -11.26 -1.31
N ALA A 138 1.24 -10.27 -1.12
CA ALA A 138 1.05 -8.95 -1.69
C ALA A 138 1.68 -8.86 -3.08
N LYS A 139 0.94 -8.39 -4.08
CA LYS A 139 1.42 -8.27 -5.47
C LYS A 139 2.69 -7.43 -5.59
N PHE A 140 2.82 -6.37 -4.82
CA PHE A 140 4.01 -5.52 -4.81
C PHE A 140 5.24 -6.17 -4.16
N ARG A 141 5.10 -7.39 -3.64
CA ARG A 141 6.17 -8.26 -3.14
C ARG A 141 6.19 -9.58 -3.89
N THR A 142 5.98 -9.54 -5.19
CA THR A 142 6.01 -10.74 -6.02
C THR A 142 7.45 -11.14 -6.30
N ASP A 143 7.81 -12.34 -5.85
CA ASP A 143 9.11 -12.96 -6.03
C ASP A 143 8.95 -14.20 -6.91
N ILE A 144 9.56 -14.20 -8.08
CA ILE A 144 9.54 -15.32 -9.04
C ILE A 144 10.78 -16.18 -8.85
N TYR A 145 10.58 -17.49 -8.72
CA TYR A 145 11.60 -18.52 -8.72
C TYR A 145 11.41 -19.39 -9.95
N SER A 146 12.40 -19.46 -10.84
CA SER A 146 12.32 -20.14 -12.13
C SER A 146 13.55 -20.97 -12.44
N TYR A 147 13.38 -22.05 -13.21
CA TYR A 147 14.38 -23.09 -13.44
C TYR A 147 14.37 -23.53 -14.91
N GLY A 148 15.54 -23.67 -15.53
CA GLY A 148 15.66 -24.17 -16.88
C GLY A 148 14.74 -23.46 -17.87
N LYS A 149 13.79 -24.17 -18.49
CA LYS A 149 12.86 -23.59 -19.47
C LYS A 149 11.99 -22.47 -18.90
N SER A 150 11.59 -22.55 -17.66
CA SER A 150 10.83 -21.46 -17.01
C SER A 150 11.72 -20.25 -16.72
N ALA A 151 13.00 -20.45 -16.44
CA ALA A 151 13.96 -19.35 -16.31
C ALA A 151 14.20 -18.67 -17.67
N ASP A 152 14.29 -19.44 -18.75
CA ASP A 152 14.36 -18.92 -20.12
C ASP A 152 13.12 -18.10 -20.50
N TYR A 153 11.93 -18.54 -20.06
CA TYR A 153 10.70 -17.78 -20.21
C TYR A 153 10.79 -16.41 -19.50
N VAL A 154 11.22 -16.39 -18.25
CA VAL A 154 11.42 -15.14 -17.49
C VAL A 154 12.40 -14.22 -18.20
N ALA A 155 13.56 -14.76 -18.60
CA ALA A 155 14.61 -14.02 -19.27
C ALA A 155 14.15 -13.38 -20.60
N ASN A 156 13.37 -14.13 -21.41
CA ASN A 156 12.97 -13.69 -22.73
C ASN A 156 11.66 -12.89 -22.78
N ASN A 157 10.77 -13.08 -21.81
CA ASN A 157 9.44 -12.49 -21.85
C ASN A 157 9.24 -11.45 -20.77
N LEU A 158 9.66 -11.69 -19.53
CA LEU A 158 9.38 -10.76 -18.44
C LEU A 158 10.42 -9.65 -18.38
N LEU A 159 11.72 -9.96 -18.39
CA LEU A 159 12.77 -8.94 -18.22
C LEU A 159 12.83 -7.92 -19.37
N LYS A 160 12.32 -8.26 -20.56
CA LYS A 160 12.29 -7.33 -21.69
C LYS A 160 11.01 -6.48 -21.80
N THR A 161 9.90 -6.95 -21.19
CA THR A 161 8.58 -6.30 -21.35
C THR A 161 8.08 -5.59 -20.10
N LEU A 162 8.79 -5.74 -18.98
CA LEU A 162 8.39 -5.14 -17.70
C LEU A 162 8.74 -3.65 -17.67
N GLU A 163 7.96 -2.87 -18.39
CA GLU A 163 7.98 -1.42 -18.37
C GLU A 163 6.72 -0.93 -17.64
N GLY A 164 6.81 -0.74 -16.35
CA GLY A 164 5.71 -0.21 -15.58
C GLY A 164 6.01 1.21 -15.12
N GLU A 165 5.04 2.10 -15.27
CA GLU A 165 5.22 3.50 -14.93
C GLU A 165 4.52 3.88 -13.62
N TYR A 166 3.42 3.21 -13.22
CA TYR A 166 2.65 3.55 -12.03
C TYR A 166 1.63 2.47 -11.61
N LEU A 167 1.01 2.70 -10.46
CA LEU A 167 0.20 1.76 -9.70
C LEU A 167 -0.90 1.03 -10.49
N TRP A 168 -1.59 1.70 -11.40
CA TRP A 168 -2.75 1.14 -12.11
C TRP A 168 -2.44 0.76 -13.57
N GLY A 169 -1.15 0.57 -13.88
CA GLY A 169 -0.67 0.21 -15.21
C GLY A 169 0.15 -1.07 -15.21
N PRO A 170 0.92 -1.33 -16.27
CA PRO A 170 1.78 -2.52 -16.38
C PRO A 170 2.75 -2.70 -15.21
N GLY A 171 3.10 -1.61 -14.51
CA GLY A 171 3.93 -1.66 -13.31
C GLY A 171 3.35 -2.45 -12.15
N GLU A 172 2.02 -2.58 -12.05
CA GLU A 172 1.38 -3.40 -11.02
C GLU A 172 1.71 -4.87 -11.12
N ILE A 173 1.95 -5.35 -12.34
CA ILE A 173 2.27 -6.76 -12.59
C ILE A 173 3.76 -7.05 -12.60
N THR A 174 4.62 -6.01 -12.47
CA THR A 174 6.07 -6.18 -12.46
C THR A 174 6.50 -6.87 -11.16
N PRO A 175 7.26 -7.98 -11.21
CA PRO A 175 7.78 -8.63 -10.00
C PRO A 175 8.80 -7.74 -9.28
N ALA A 176 8.89 -7.89 -7.96
CA ALA A 176 9.94 -7.25 -7.18
C ALA A 176 11.30 -7.96 -7.37
N MET A 177 11.27 -9.28 -7.55
CA MET A 177 12.46 -10.09 -7.77
C MET A 177 12.21 -11.22 -8.78
N CYS A 178 13.24 -11.52 -9.58
CA CYS A 178 13.31 -12.70 -10.43
C CYS A 178 14.55 -13.55 -10.10
N SER A 179 14.33 -14.77 -9.64
CA SER A 179 15.37 -15.79 -9.53
C SER A 179 15.35 -16.67 -10.79
N MET A 180 16.51 -16.80 -11.43
CA MET A 180 16.68 -17.60 -12.63
C MET A 180 17.82 -18.59 -12.43
N GLU A 181 17.51 -19.87 -12.46
CA GLU A 181 18.47 -20.97 -12.29
C GLU A 181 18.61 -21.78 -13.58
N ASN A 182 19.85 -22.07 -13.99
CA ASN A 182 20.18 -22.88 -15.16
C ASN A 182 19.62 -22.33 -16.49
N LEU A 183 19.84 -21.05 -16.76
CA LEU A 183 19.49 -20.43 -18.04
C LEU A 183 20.19 -21.14 -19.23
N SER A 184 19.46 -21.28 -20.32
CA SER A 184 20.01 -21.72 -21.62
C SER A 184 20.08 -20.60 -22.65
N VAL A 185 19.47 -19.45 -22.38
CA VAL A 185 19.41 -18.29 -23.27
C VAL A 185 20.02 -17.05 -22.63
N VAL A 186 20.55 -16.16 -23.47
CA VAL A 186 21.04 -14.87 -23.01
C VAL A 186 19.85 -13.94 -22.68
N PRO A 187 19.72 -13.43 -21.45
CA PRO A 187 18.61 -12.56 -21.07
C PRO A 187 18.58 -11.24 -21.84
N ASP A 188 17.40 -10.81 -22.29
CA ASP A 188 17.18 -9.46 -22.84
C ASP A 188 16.60 -8.54 -21.76
N VAL A 189 17.48 -7.90 -20.98
CA VAL A 189 17.08 -7.10 -19.82
C VAL A 189 16.86 -5.66 -20.23
N LYS A 190 15.61 -5.21 -20.22
CA LYS A 190 15.23 -3.80 -20.46
C LYS A 190 15.13 -3.04 -19.15
N ARG A 191 14.57 -3.65 -18.12
CA ARG A 191 14.41 -3.05 -16.81
C ARG A 191 15.58 -3.40 -15.90
N LYS A 192 16.30 -2.37 -15.40
CA LYS A 192 17.56 -2.53 -14.65
C LYS A 192 17.40 -2.46 -13.12
N ASP A 193 16.27 -1.98 -12.64
CA ASP A 193 15.99 -1.80 -11.22
C ASP A 193 15.45 -3.06 -10.50
N ILE A 194 14.83 -4.00 -11.22
CA ILE A 194 14.31 -5.27 -10.66
C ILE A 194 15.43 -6.05 -9.97
N ALA A 195 15.14 -6.62 -8.81
CA ALA A 195 16.07 -7.50 -8.14
C ALA A 195 16.25 -8.82 -8.94
N ILE A 196 17.48 -9.23 -9.16
CA ILE A 196 17.83 -10.42 -9.92
C ILE A 196 18.69 -11.34 -9.05
N LEU A 197 18.25 -12.60 -8.90
CA LEU A 197 19.03 -13.67 -8.32
C LEU A 197 19.41 -14.64 -9.44
N SER A 198 20.66 -14.58 -9.88
CA SER A 198 21.21 -15.45 -10.95
C SER A 198 21.93 -16.64 -10.33
N VAL A 199 21.43 -17.86 -10.56
CA VAL A 199 21.90 -19.06 -9.89
C VAL A 199 22.40 -20.10 -10.89
N GLY A 200 23.63 -20.60 -10.71
CA GLY A 200 24.23 -21.66 -11.53
C GLY A 200 24.47 -21.29 -13.00
N ASN A 201 24.37 -20.00 -13.33
CA ASN A 201 24.51 -19.52 -14.71
C ASN A 201 25.97 -19.22 -15.04
N SER A 202 26.37 -19.42 -16.30
CA SER A 202 27.72 -19.14 -16.77
C SER A 202 28.06 -17.65 -16.76
N ASP A 203 29.34 -17.31 -16.74
CA ASP A 203 29.81 -15.92 -16.79
C ASP A 203 29.30 -15.19 -18.06
N GLU A 204 29.19 -15.91 -19.20
CA GLU A 204 28.68 -15.36 -20.45
C GLU A 204 27.20 -14.93 -20.31
N LEU A 205 26.34 -15.75 -19.68
CA LEU A 205 24.94 -15.42 -19.41
C LEU A 205 24.84 -14.28 -18.39
N ASN A 206 25.68 -14.28 -17.38
CA ASN A 206 25.73 -13.26 -16.35
C ASN A 206 26.13 -11.88 -16.89
N LEU A 207 26.86 -11.78 -18.00
CA LEU A 207 27.19 -10.49 -18.66
C LEU A 207 25.94 -9.74 -19.13
N ALA A 208 24.84 -10.42 -19.45
CA ALA A 208 23.57 -9.80 -19.84
C ALA A 208 22.94 -8.93 -18.72
N PHE A 209 23.29 -9.22 -17.48
CA PHE A 209 22.85 -8.45 -16.32
C PHE A 209 23.74 -7.23 -16.03
N SER A 210 24.70 -6.91 -16.90
CA SER A 210 25.54 -5.72 -16.75
C SER A 210 24.70 -4.45 -16.72
N GLY A 211 24.91 -3.63 -15.68
CA GLY A 211 24.15 -2.41 -15.43
C GLY A 211 22.82 -2.62 -14.71
N CYS A 212 22.48 -3.85 -14.28
CA CYS A 212 21.41 -4.05 -13.30
C CYS A 212 21.85 -3.54 -11.92
N GLU A 213 20.97 -2.81 -11.26
CA GLU A 213 21.26 -2.14 -9.98
C GLU A 213 21.23 -3.12 -8.80
N ASN A 214 20.34 -4.10 -8.88
CA ASN A 214 20.01 -5.01 -7.79
C ASN A 214 20.23 -6.47 -8.24
N ILE A 215 21.47 -6.94 -8.16
CA ILE A 215 21.81 -8.28 -8.61
C ILE A 215 22.65 -9.06 -7.59
N LEU A 216 22.34 -10.36 -7.43
CA LEU A 216 23.10 -11.31 -6.66
C LEU A 216 23.41 -12.55 -7.52
N PHE A 217 24.70 -12.86 -7.69
CA PHE A 217 25.19 -14.06 -8.38
C PHE A 217 25.49 -15.15 -7.38
N LYS A 218 25.04 -16.38 -7.65
CA LYS A 218 25.25 -17.56 -6.80
C LYS A 218 25.59 -18.78 -7.67
N GLU A 219 26.47 -19.63 -7.17
CA GLU A 219 26.69 -20.95 -7.76
C GLU A 219 25.55 -21.92 -7.44
N LYS A 220 24.98 -21.79 -6.24
CA LYS A 220 23.86 -22.59 -5.75
C LYS A 220 22.94 -21.74 -4.89
N ALA A 221 21.63 -21.91 -5.05
CA ALA A 221 20.62 -21.24 -4.26
C ALA A 221 20.66 -21.64 -2.79
N ASP A 222 20.46 -20.68 -1.91
CA ASP A 222 20.10 -20.85 -0.50
C ASP A 222 18.95 -19.87 -0.23
N TYR A 223 17.76 -20.23 -0.69
CA TYR A 223 16.63 -19.29 -0.76
C TYR A 223 16.28 -18.65 0.56
N VAL A 224 16.44 -19.34 1.71
CA VAL A 224 16.15 -18.75 3.01
C VAL A 224 17.16 -17.64 3.36
N ASN A 225 18.46 -17.89 3.18
CA ASN A 225 19.47 -16.87 3.43
C ASN A 225 19.44 -15.76 2.38
N ASP A 226 19.24 -16.11 1.09
CA ASP A 226 19.14 -15.16 0.00
C ASP A 226 17.92 -14.24 0.18
N TYR A 227 16.79 -14.81 0.62
CA TYR A 227 15.61 -14.01 0.97
C TYR A 227 15.91 -13.02 2.09
N ASN A 228 16.45 -13.49 3.19
CA ASN A 228 16.70 -12.65 4.37
C ASN A 228 17.77 -11.56 4.15
N SER A 229 18.81 -11.86 3.37
CA SER A 229 19.92 -10.94 3.13
C SER A 229 19.75 -10.03 1.93
N PHE A 230 18.96 -10.44 0.94
CA PHE A 230 18.85 -9.74 -0.32
C PHE A 230 17.42 -9.45 -0.74
N VAL A 231 16.54 -10.49 -0.88
CA VAL A 231 15.24 -10.37 -1.54
C VAL A 231 14.23 -9.54 -0.76
N LYS A 232 14.08 -9.77 0.54
CA LYS A 232 13.00 -9.20 1.36
C LYS A 232 12.88 -7.67 1.34
N LYS A 233 13.98 -6.98 1.04
CA LYS A 233 14.01 -5.51 1.03
C LYS A 233 13.37 -4.88 -0.21
N PHE A 234 13.24 -5.64 -1.30
CA PHE A 234 12.71 -5.10 -2.57
C PHE A 234 11.18 -5.18 -2.61
N LYS A 235 10.56 -4.10 -3.06
CA LYS A 235 9.12 -3.98 -3.30
C LYS A 235 8.89 -3.19 -4.56
N MET A 236 7.86 -3.56 -5.33
CA MET A 236 7.47 -2.84 -6.53
C MET A 236 6.29 -1.91 -6.21
N TRP A 237 6.52 -0.60 -6.26
CA TRP A 237 5.48 0.39 -6.05
C TRP A 237 5.41 1.40 -7.18
N CYS A 238 4.21 1.70 -7.66
CA CYS A 238 4.00 2.71 -8.70
C CYS A 238 4.99 2.57 -9.88
N GLY A 239 5.31 1.33 -10.24
CA GLY A 239 6.25 1.03 -11.32
C GLY A 239 7.74 1.17 -10.98
N HIS A 240 8.10 1.38 -9.72
CA HIS A 240 9.49 1.53 -9.27
C HIS A 240 9.83 0.52 -8.16
N ILE A 241 11.10 0.12 -8.08
CA ILE A 241 11.61 -0.63 -6.94
C ILE A 241 11.84 0.33 -5.77
N GLU A 242 11.25 0.01 -4.64
CA GLU A 242 11.45 0.72 -3.37
C GLU A 242 12.15 -0.21 -2.37
N LEU A 243 13.13 0.33 -1.65
CA LEU A 243 13.89 -0.43 -0.67
C LEU A 243 13.28 -0.28 0.72
N GLU A 244 13.12 -1.39 1.42
CA GLU A 244 12.77 -1.35 2.84
C GLU A 244 13.95 -0.80 3.65
N PRO A 245 13.75 0.24 4.49
CA PRO A 245 14.79 0.76 5.35
C PRO A 245 15.28 -0.27 6.37
N ASP A 246 16.55 -0.25 6.68
CA ASP A 246 17.11 -0.99 7.83
C ASP A 246 16.91 -0.14 9.10
N PHE A 247 15.75 -0.33 9.76
CA PHE A 247 15.37 0.44 10.93
C PHE A 247 16.33 0.25 12.10
N GLU A 248 16.90 -0.94 12.29
CA GLU A 248 17.88 -1.21 13.34
C GLU A 248 19.15 -0.38 13.12
N ALA A 249 19.70 -0.42 11.91
CA ALA A 249 20.87 0.40 11.54
C ALA A 249 20.61 1.91 11.63
N LEU A 250 19.36 2.34 11.45
CA LEU A 250 18.94 3.74 11.57
C LEU A 250 18.65 4.17 13.02
N GLY A 251 18.76 3.26 14.00
CA GLY A 251 18.40 3.53 15.39
C GLY A 251 16.91 3.76 15.60
N MET A 252 16.08 3.08 14.82
CA MET A 252 14.64 3.12 14.90
C MET A 252 14.06 1.78 15.34
N THR A 253 12.87 1.84 15.92
CA THR A 253 12.03 0.67 16.21
C THR A 253 10.87 0.61 15.23
N GLU A 254 10.63 -0.57 14.63
CA GLU A 254 9.36 -0.98 14.05
C GLU A 254 8.66 -1.89 15.07
N ASP A 255 7.53 -1.44 15.60
CA ASP A 255 6.70 -2.20 16.52
C ASP A 255 5.38 -2.58 15.85
N VAL A 256 5.04 -3.87 15.88
CA VAL A 256 3.91 -4.43 15.15
C VAL A 256 2.89 -4.97 16.13
N GLY A 257 1.64 -4.55 16.01
CA GLY A 257 0.62 -4.96 16.95
C GLY A 257 -0.80 -4.95 16.41
N PHE A 258 -1.73 -5.36 17.28
CA PHE A 258 -3.17 -5.29 17.05
C PHE A 258 -3.84 -4.49 18.15
N VAL A 259 -4.88 -3.78 17.75
CA VAL A 259 -5.88 -3.23 18.67
C VAL A 259 -7.17 -3.98 18.46
N THR A 260 -7.74 -4.57 19.51
CA THR A 260 -9.11 -5.06 19.48
C THR A 260 -10.04 -3.88 19.75
N VAL A 261 -10.95 -3.64 18.82
CA VAL A 261 -11.98 -2.61 18.93
C VAL A 261 -13.36 -3.25 18.99
N LYS A 262 -14.27 -2.63 19.72
CA LYS A 262 -15.68 -2.98 19.66
C LYS A 262 -16.21 -2.56 18.29
N THR A 263 -16.90 -3.48 17.60
CA THR A 263 -17.49 -3.18 16.31
C THR A 263 -18.55 -2.09 16.45
N SER A 264 -18.39 -1.00 15.72
CA SER A 264 -19.35 0.09 15.69
C SER A 264 -20.67 -0.37 15.06
N PRO A 265 -21.85 0.04 15.57
CA PRO A 265 -23.13 -0.35 15.00
C PRO A 265 -23.32 0.03 13.52
N ASP A 266 -22.59 1.02 13.06
CA ASP A 266 -22.60 1.49 11.67
C ASP A 266 -21.50 0.85 10.80
N ASN A 267 -20.71 -0.06 11.38
CA ASN A 267 -19.71 -0.82 10.59
C ASN A 267 -20.37 -1.93 9.77
N GLU A 268 -20.59 -1.62 8.50
CA GLU A 268 -21.08 -2.59 7.50
C GLU A 268 -19.96 -3.15 6.63
N PHE A 269 -18.71 -2.87 6.97
CA PHE A 269 -17.54 -3.17 6.12
C PHE A 269 -16.87 -4.49 6.46
N LEU A 270 -17.13 -5.03 7.66
CA LEU A 270 -16.57 -6.32 8.05
C LEU A 270 -17.06 -7.44 7.12
N PRO A 271 -16.16 -8.33 6.70
CA PRO A 271 -16.51 -9.48 5.88
C PRO A 271 -17.53 -10.42 6.55
N ALA A 272 -17.49 -10.48 7.88
CA ALA A 272 -18.45 -11.23 8.69
C ALA A 272 -18.83 -10.40 9.93
N PRO A 273 -20.10 -10.44 10.37
CA PRO A 273 -20.51 -9.78 11.59
C PRO A 273 -19.73 -10.30 12.80
N ALA A 274 -19.25 -9.39 13.64
CA ALA A 274 -18.55 -9.69 14.89
C ALA A 274 -18.83 -8.57 15.90
N ASP A 275 -18.87 -8.90 17.19
CA ASP A 275 -19.02 -7.89 18.26
C ASP A 275 -17.73 -7.07 18.45
N GLU A 276 -16.61 -7.69 18.17
CA GLU A 276 -15.27 -7.08 18.22
C GLU A 276 -14.44 -7.57 17.03
N HIS A 277 -13.49 -6.74 16.58
CA HIS A 277 -12.52 -7.16 15.59
C HIS A 277 -11.14 -6.55 15.86
N LYS A 278 -10.12 -7.13 15.24
CA LYS A 278 -8.74 -6.68 15.38
C LYS A 278 -8.38 -5.72 14.26
N VAL A 279 -7.72 -4.63 14.63
CA VAL A 279 -7.11 -3.64 13.72
C VAL A 279 -5.60 -3.74 13.85
N GLY A 280 -4.93 -4.13 12.78
CA GLY A 280 -3.47 -4.22 12.71
C GLY A 280 -2.82 -2.85 12.56
N TYR A 281 -1.64 -2.68 13.15
CA TYR A 281 -0.86 -1.47 12.98
C TYR A 281 0.65 -1.77 12.95
N PHE A 282 1.38 -0.86 12.33
CA PHE A 282 2.84 -0.75 12.40
C PHE A 282 3.19 0.60 13.00
N ALA A 283 3.96 0.59 14.08
CA ALA A 283 4.45 1.79 14.74
C ALA A 283 5.94 1.98 14.48
N TYR A 284 6.34 3.19 14.11
CA TYR A 284 7.71 3.56 13.80
C TYR A 284 8.15 4.74 14.67
N TYR A 285 9.31 4.64 15.29
CA TYR A 285 9.86 5.69 16.14
C TYR A 285 11.36 5.52 16.38
N ASN A 286 12.05 6.62 16.70
CA ASN A 286 13.46 6.58 17.11
C ASN A 286 13.61 5.88 18.46
N ASN A 287 14.67 5.09 18.61
CA ASN A 287 15.02 4.51 19.90
C ASN A 287 15.19 5.62 20.95
N GLY A 288 14.63 5.41 22.15
CA GLY A 288 14.64 6.44 23.21
C GLY A 288 13.65 7.60 23.03
N LEU A 289 12.76 7.56 22.02
CA LEU A 289 11.80 8.62 21.76
C LEU A 289 10.98 9.04 23.01
N PHE A 290 10.64 8.07 23.86
CA PHE A 290 9.75 8.28 25.01
C PHE A 290 10.48 8.67 26.31
N ASP A 291 11.82 8.76 26.29
CA ASP A 291 12.61 9.04 27.51
C ASP A 291 12.34 10.42 28.10
N ASN A 292 11.87 11.36 27.27
CA ASN A 292 11.59 12.74 27.67
C ASN A 292 10.09 13.07 27.85
N GLY A 293 9.25 12.05 27.90
CA GLY A 293 7.81 12.19 28.12
C GLY A 293 6.94 12.01 26.86
N PRO A 294 5.67 12.46 26.91
CA PRO A 294 4.73 12.25 25.81
C PRO A 294 5.13 12.94 24.51
N VAL A 295 4.90 12.26 23.39
CA VAL A 295 5.31 12.67 22.04
C VAL A 295 4.12 12.85 21.10
N PRO A 296 4.26 13.62 20.00
CA PRO A 296 3.23 13.68 18.97
C PRO A 296 2.94 12.30 18.36
N LEU A 297 1.67 12.06 18.01
CA LEU A 297 1.23 10.93 17.20
C LEU A 297 0.85 11.40 15.80
N VAL A 298 1.35 10.72 14.78
CA VAL A 298 0.79 10.77 13.43
C VAL A 298 0.20 9.40 13.10
N ILE A 299 -1.12 9.34 12.90
CA ILE A 299 -1.80 8.11 12.46
C ILE A 299 -2.02 8.17 10.94
N GLY A 300 -1.62 7.10 10.23
CA GLY A 300 -1.64 7.02 8.77
C GLY A 300 -2.54 5.91 8.23
N PHE A 301 -3.26 6.22 7.13
CA PHE A 301 -4.17 5.31 6.44
C PHE A 301 -3.75 5.18 4.98
N HIS A 302 -3.54 3.94 4.50
CA HIS A 302 -3.06 3.63 3.15
C HIS A 302 -4.15 3.79 2.07
N GLY A 303 -3.76 3.68 0.80
CA GLY A 303 -4.67 3.68 -0.35
C GLY A 303 -5.46 2.38 -0.50
N GLY A 304 -6.48 2.40 -1.36
CA GLY A 304 -7.24 1.20 -1.71
C GLY A 304 -6.39 0.21 -2.50
N GLY A 305 -6.38 -1.06 -2.09
CA GLY A 305 -5.53 -2.08 -2.69
C GLY A 305 -4.04 -1.97 -2.36
N ASP A 306 -3.68 -1.04 -1.50
CA ASP A 306 -2.34 -0.77 -0.98
C ASP A 306 -2.14 -1.38 0.41
N SER A 307 -1.01 -1.03 1.02
CA SER A 307 -0.66 -1.37 2.39
C SER A 307 -0.09 -0.17 3.12
N SER A 308 -0.05 -0.25 4.44
CA SER A 308 0.64 0.75 5.28
C SER A 308 2.08 0.98 4.85
N MET A 309 2.72 0.00 4.20
CA MET A 309 4.09 0.09 3.69
C MET A 309 4.24 1.14 2.59
N TYR A 310 3.20 1.40 1.78
CA TYR A 310 3.23 2.48 0.80
C TYR A 310 3.44 3.83 1.49
N LEU A 311 2.59 4.17 2.46
CA LEU A 311 2.75 5.41 3.22
C LEU A 311 4.07 5.47 4.00
N THR A 312 4.48 4.35 4.58
CA THR A 312 5.70 4.29 5.37
C THR A 312 6.93 4.49 4.50
N TYR A 313 7.08 3.72 3.42
CA TYR A 313 8.33 3.66 2.64
C TYR A 313 8.31 4.60 1.44
N VAL A 314 7.29 4.51 0.59
CA VAL A 314 7.24 5.29 -0.66
C VAL A 314 6.90 6.75 -0.39
N ALA A 315 5.87 7.00 0.43
CA ALA A 315 5.54 8.35 0.85
C ALA A 315 6.52 8.91 1.89
N GLY A 316 7.37 8.06 2.48
CA GLY A 316 8.51 8.47 3.31
C GLY A 316 8.19 8.88 4.74
N TRP A 317 7.03 8.47 5.29
CA TRP A 317 6.67 8.82 6.67
C TRP A 317 7.66 8.32 7.71
N TRP A 318 8.36 7.20 7.46
CA TRP A 318 9.41 6.69 8.33
C TRP A 318 10.55 7.70 8.52
N ASP A 319 10.99 8.37 7.45
CA ASP A 319 12.09 9.33 7.49
C ASP A 319 11.65 10.67 8.08
N VAL A 320 10.41 11.11 7.77
CA VAL A 320 9.82 12.30 8.40
C VAL A 320 9.67 12.10 9.91
N CYS A 321 9.22 10.90 10.35
CA CYS A 321 9.15 10.50 11.75
C CYS A 321 10.55 10.54 12.40
N ARG A 322 11.54 9.92 11.77
CA ARG A 322 12.92 9.87 12.23
C ARG A 322 13.53 11.26 12.42
N LYS A 323 13.36 12.13 11.43
CA LYS A 323 13.92 13.51 11.44
C LYS A 323 13.27 14.40 12.49
N ASN A 324 12.00 14.17 12.83
CA ASN A 324 11.18 15.07 13.63
C ASN A 324 10.77 14.54 15.01
N ASN A 325 11.20 13.33 15.38
CA ASN A 325 10.98 12.73 16.70
C ASN A 325 9.51 12.69 17.14
N PHE A 326 8.66 11.99 16.38
CA PHE A 326 7.29 11.66 16.74
C PHE A 326 7.01 10.16 16.58
N LEU A 327 5.90 9.69 17.10
CA LEU A 327 5.39 8.34 16.87
C LEU A 327 4.56 8.34 15.58
N TYR A 328 4.97 7.54 14.58
CA TYR A 328 4.16 7.28 13.40
C TYR A 328 3.50 5.91 13.50
N VAL A 329 2.18 5.86 13.34
CA VAL A 329 1.40 4.61 13.37
C VAL A 329 0.63 4.46 12.08
N ALA A 330 0.98 3.46 11.29
CA ALA A 330 0.31 3.11 10.04
C ALA A 330 -0.70 1.99 10.28
N ILE A 331 -1.95 2.20 9.90
CA ILE A 331 -3.05 1.25 10.10
C ILE A 331 -3.21 0.37 8.86
N GLU A 332 -3.26 -0.94 9.07
CA GLU A 332 -3.58 -1.93 8.04
C GLU A 332 -5.08 -2.18 7.93
N ASN A 333 -5.54 -2.50 6.72
CA ASN A 333 -6.93 -2.87 6.43
C ASN A 333 -7.96 -1.86 6.98
N HIS A 334 -7.63 -0.56 6.97
CA HIS A 334 -8.50 0.49 7.48
C HIS A 334 -9.85 0.60 6.73
N GLN A 335 -10.00 -0.03 5.57
CA GLN A 335 -11.28 -0.14 4.86
C GLN A 335 -12.34 -0.87 5.68
N PHE A 336 -11.95 -1.69 6.65
CA PHE A 336 -12.86 -2.37 7.58
C PHE A 336 -13.07 -1.60 8.89
N VAL A 337 -12.56 -0.38 8.99
CA VAL A 337 -12.56 0.44 10.21
C VAL A 337 -13.41 1.70 9.99
N THR A 338 -14.38 1.97 10.84
CA THR A 338 -15.14 3.24 10.84
C THR A 338 -14.32 4.38 11.48
N ALA A 339 -14.79 5.62 11.37
CA ALA A 339 -14.18 6.75 12.08
C ALA A 339 -14.24 6.56 13.62
N THR A 340 -15.33 5.98 14.13
CA THR A 340 -15.50 5.63 15.55
C THR A 340 -14.42 4.64 16.00
N GLU A 341 -14.23 3.59 15.23
CA GLU A 341 -13.24 2.56 15.53
C GLU A 341 -11.79 3.08 15.37
N ALA A 342 -11.54 3.95 14.39
CA ALA A 342 -10.25 4.62 14.25
C ALA A 342 -9.92 5.51 15.47
N ARG A 343 -10.92 6.22 16.01
CA ARG A 343 -10.78 6.93 17.29
C ARG A 343 -10.49 5.96 18.44
N ASP A 344 -11.19 4.84 18.52
CA ASP A 344 -10.98 3.83 19.57
C ASP A 344 -9.58 3.20 19.48
N VAL A 345 -9.06 2.99 18.26
CA VAL A 345 -7.64 2.61 18.05
C VAL A 345 -6.71 3.64 18.67
N ILE A 346 -6.93 4.94 18.43
CA ILE A 346 -6.12 6.02 19.04
C ILE A 346 -6.18 5.95 20.56
N GLU A 347 -7.37 5.75 21.16
CA GLU A 347 -7.51 5.63 22.61
C GLU A 347 -6.73 4.45 23.19
N VAL A 348 -6.72 3.30 22.50
CA VAL A 348 -5.89 2.16 22.93
C VAL A 348 -4.39 2.45 22.75
N LEU A 349 -3.97 3.09 21.66
CA LEU A 349 -2.58 3.47 21.44
C LEU A 349 -2.04 4.40 22.56
N LYS A 350 -2.86 5.29 23.10
CA LYS A 350 -2.51 6.14 24.26
C LYS A 350 -2.18 5.32 25.51
N THR A 351 -2.71 4.10 25.64
CA THR A 351 -2.38 3.19 26.74
C THR A 351 -1.08 2.44 26.55
N ARG A 352 -0.60 2.35 25.31
CA ARG A 352 0.61 1.61 24.93
C ARG A 352 1.84 2.51 24.80
N TYR A 353 1.61 3.73 24.32
CA TYR A 353 2.67 4.71 24.06
C TYR A 353 2.38 6.02 24.80
N PRO A 354 3.40 6.69 25.32
CA PRO A 354 3.27 8.03 25.91
C PRO A 354 2.97 9.06 24.81
N ILE A 355 1.69 9.25 24.46
CA ILE A 355 1.22 10.16 23.43
C ILE A 355 0.82 11.50 24.04
N ASP A 356 1.28 12.60 23.44
CA ASP A 356 0.78 13.94 23.77
C ASP A 356 -0.60 14.15 23.11
N GLU A 357 -1.64 14.10 23.91
CA GLU A 357 -3.04 14.23 23.46
C GLU A 357 -3.35 15.57 22.78
N LYS A 358 -2.50 16.57 22.97
CA LYS A 358 -2.62 17.84 22.27
C LYS A 358 -1.99 17.84 20.89
N ARG A 359 -1.24 16.80 20.53
CA ARG A 359 -0.51 16.68 19.26
C ARG A 359 -0.79 15.35 18.56
N ILE A 360 -2.06 15.10 18.27
CA ILE A 360 -2.51 13.94 17.49
C ILE A 360 -2.89 14.44 16.10
N TYR A 361 -2.25 13.88 15.08
CA TYR A 361 -2.43 14.23 13.67
C TYR A 361 -2.86 13.00 12.87
N ALA A 362 -3.64 13.22 11.81
CA ALA A 362 -4.01 12.15 10.89
C ALA A 362 -3.53 12.44 9.47
N THR A 363 -3.14 11.41 8.76
CA THR A 363 -2.75 11.47 7.35
C THR A 363 -3.30 10.27 6.60
N GLY A 364 -3.39 10.38 5.28
CA GLY A 364 -3.79 9.25 4.46
C GLY A 364 -3.68 9.53 2.98
N PHE A 365 -3.54 8.46 2.21
CA PHE A 365 -3.44 8.49 0.77
C PHE A 365 -4.69 7.88 0.14
N SER A 366 -5.27 8.52 -0.90
CA SER A 366 -6.39 7.98 -1.66
C SER A 366 -7.56 7.56 -0.73
N MET A 367 -7.91 6.29 -0.66
CA MET A 367 -8.92 5.76 0.29
C MET A 367 -8.60 6.15 1.74
N GLY A 368 -7.33 6.15 2.13
CA GLY A 368 -6.89 6.60 3.44
C GLY A 368 -7.04 8.11 3.65
N SER A 369 -6.96 8.92 2.59
CA SER A 369 -7.36 10.33 2.64
C SER A 369 -8.84 10.44 3.00
N GLY A 370 -9.71 9.57 2.44
CA GLY A 370 -11.11 9.47 2.84
C GLY A 370 -11.27 9.19 4.33
N LYS A 371 -10.51 8.25 4.90
CA LYS A 371 -10.52 7.96 6.33
C LYS A 371 -10.04 9.15 7.18
N THR A 372 -9.06 9.89 6.68
CA THR A 372 -8.60 11.14 7.32
C THR A 372 -9.70 12.20 7.34
N TRP A 373 -10.46 12.32 6.25
CA TRP A 373 -11.63 13.20 6.18
C TRP A 373 -12.77 12.74 7.08
N ASP A 374 -13.01 11.43 7.22
CA ASP A 374 -14.01 10.88 8.15
C ASP A 374 -13.69 11.28 9.60
N LEU A 375 -12.43 11.16 10.03
CA LEU A 375 -12.00 11.64 11.36
C LEU A 375 -12.18 13.15 11.52
N TYR A 376 -11.84 13.94 10.52
CA TYR A 376 -12.04 15.39 10.53
C TYR A 376 -13.53 15.78 10.64
N GLN A 377 -14.41 15.00 10.00
CA GLN A 377 -15.85 15.24 10.02
C GLN A 377 -16.52 14.81 11.32
N GLU A 378 -16.10 13.67 11.89
CA GLU A 378 -16.81 13.04 12.99
C GLU A 378 -16.16 13.24 14.35
N TYR A 379 -14.84 13.38 14.41
CA TYR A 379 -14.04 13.48 15.64
C TYR A 379 -12.99 14.59 15.58
N PRO A 380 -13.35 15.82 15.15
CA PRO A 380 -12.37 16.90 14.98
C PRO A 380 -11.68 17.27 16.30
N GLU A 381 -12.33 17.05 17.44
CA GLU A 381 -11.83 17.42 18.77
C GLU A 381 -10.61 16.59 19.21
N ILE A 382 -10.35 15.45 18.59
CA ILE A 382 -9.15 14.68 18.92
C ILE A 382 -7.93 15.12 18.10
N LEU A 383 -8.12 15.88 17.01
CA LEU A 383 -7.11 16.19 16.02
C LEU A 383 -6.45 17.55 16.26
N ALA A 384 -5.13 17.60 16.24
CA ALA A 384 -4.33 18.83 16.16
C ALA A 384 -4.12 19.30 14.72
N GLY A 385 -4.33 18.45 13.73
CA GLY A 385 -4.27 18.75 12.31
C GLY A 385 -4.39 17.51 11.44
N ILE A 386 -4.65 17.71 10.15
CA ILE A 386 -4.76 16.63 9.17
C ILE A 386 -3.93 16.91 7.91
N MET A 387 -3.44 15.84 7.29
CA MET A 387 -2.61 15.86 6.08
C MET A 387 -3.13 14.83 5.06
N PRO A 388 -4.35 14.99 4.51
CA PRO A 388 -4.88 14.10 3.48
C PRO A 388 -4.16 14.33 2.15
N CYS A 389 -3.92 13.25 1.39
CA CYS A 389 -3.23 13.27 0.12
C CYS A 389 -4.03 12.54 -0.97
N SER A 390 -4.09 13.14 -2.15
CA SER A 390 -4.61 12.55 -3.40
C SER A 390 -6.05 12.04 -3.33
N ALA A 391 -6.94 12.71 -2.58
CA ALA A 391 -8.38 12.54 -2.69
C ALA A 391 -9.17 13.66 -1.98
N LEU A 392 -10.12 14.25 -2.69
CA LEU A 392 -11.10 15.20 -2.18
C LEU A 392 -12.50 14.60 -2.34
N PHE A 393 -12.87 13.71 -1.41
CA PHE A 393 -14.15 13.01 -1.44
C PHE A 393 -15.34 13.91 -1.03
N PRO A 394 -16.58 13.53 -1.41
CA PRO A 394 -17.79 14.25 -1.02
C PRO A 394 -17.88 14.45 0.50
N VAL A 395 -18.44 15.60 0.93
CA VAL A 395 -18.46 16.02 2.33
C VAL A 395 -19.53 15.33 3.15
N TYR A 396 -20.71 15.12 2.58
CA TYR A 396 -21.90 14.70 3.33
C TYR A 396 -22.10 13.18 3.37
N THR A 397 -21.12 12.46 2.90
CA THR A 397 -21.10 11.00 2.91
C THR A 397 -19.75 10.51 3.40
N THR A 398 -19.73 9.34 4.05
CA THR A 398 -18.48 8.60 4.23
C THR A 398 -17.89 8.24 2.88
N PHE A 399 -16.63 7.80 2.84
CA PHE A 399 -16.00 7.26 1.62
C PHE A 399 -16.88 6.25 0.88
N PHE A 400 -17.68 5.47 1.59
CA PHE A 400 -18.57 4.45 1.02
C PHE A 400 -19.99 4.92 0.74
N GLY A 401 -20.21 6.23 0.67
CA GLY A 401 -21.47 6.82 0.27
C GLY A 401 -22.57 6.80 1.34
N LYS A 402 -22.24 6.47 2.61
CA LYS A 402 -23.20 6.62 3.71
C LYS A 402 -23.35 8.08 4.10
N PRO A 403 -24.57 8.60 4.30
CA PRO A 403 -24.76 9.94 4.81
C PRO A 403 -24.11 10.11 6.19
N VAL A 404 -23.33 11.18 6.34
CA VAL A 404 -22.83 11.65 7.63
C VAL A 404 -23.81 12.69 8.14
N THR A 405 -24.75 12.31 9.01
CA THR A 405 -25.88 13.18 9.36
C THR A 405 -25.69 13.90 10.69
N ASP A 406 -25.30 13.19 11.74
CA ASP A 406 -25.40 13.69 13.10
C ASP A 406 -24.09 14.20 13.70
N ARG A 407 -22.95 13.86 13.10
CA ARG A 407 -21.60 14.17 13.59
C ARG A 407 -20.77 15.04 12.66
N LEU A 408 -21.37 15.59 11.61
CA LEU A 408 -20.62 16.44 10.70
C LEU A 408 -20.06 17.66 11.44
N ASN A 409 -18.74 17.78 11.46
CA ASN A 409 -18.05 18.96 11.99
C ASN A 409 -18.53 20.23 11.30
N LYS A 410 -19.06 21.20 12.06
CA LYS A 410 -19.53 22.50 11.56
C LYS A 410 -18.78 23.68 12.17
N THR A 411 -18.05 23.44 13.24
CA THR A 411 -17.58 24.54 14.11
C THR A 411 -16.17 24.37 14.64
N VAL A 412 -15.64 23.16 14.68
CA VAL A 412 -14.30 22.89 15.22
C VAL A 412 -13.27 23.10 14.13
N SER A 413 -12.54 24.20 14.17
CA SER A 413 -11.44 24.46 13.24
C SER A 413 -10.28 23.52 13.52
N VAL A 414 -9.89 22.74 12.49
CA VAL A 414 -8.74 21.84 12.53
C VAL A 414 -7.77 22.25 11.42
N PRO A 415 -6.48 22.41 11.70
CA PRO A 415 -5.47 22.67 10.67
C PRO A 415 -5.47 21.60 9.58
N VAL A 416 -5.44 22.05 8.32
CA VAL A 416 -5.49 21.20 7.12
C VAL A 416 -4.33 21.54 6.19
N PHE A 417 -3.57 20.54 5.78
CA PHE A 417 -2.70 20.60 4.62
C PHE A 417 -3.12 19.50 3.64
N TYR A 418 -3.66 19.88 2.52
CA TYR A 418 -4.06 18.94 1.47
C TYR A 418 -3.08 19.02 0.29
N SER A 419 -2.74 17.87 -0.32
CA SER A 419 -1.98 17.82 -1.57
C SER A 419 -2.57 16.83 -2.58
N GLY A 420 -2.51 17.19 -3.87
CA GLY A 420 -2.98 16.34 -4.97
C GLY A 420 -2.21 16.56 -6.27
N GLY A 421 -2.23 15.57 -7.17
CA GLY A 421 -1.46 15.56 -8.41
C GLY A 421 -2.24 16.11 -9.62
N TYR A 422 -1.57 16.89 -10.46
CA TYR A 422 -2.15 17.43 -11.72
C TYR A 422 -2.44 16.37 -12.77
N LYS A 423 -1.64 15.30 -12.80
CA LYS A 423 -1.75 14.20 -13.77
C LYS A 423 -2.54 13.00 -13.23
N SER A 424 -3.21 13.16 -12.08
CA SER A 424 -4.03 12.10 -11.52
C SER A 424 -5.19 11.77 -12.47
N HIS A 425 -5.48 10.49 -12.63
CA HIS A 425 -6.65 9.99 -13.33
C HIS A 425 -7.92 10.04 -12.44
N LEU A 426 -7.77 10.28 -11.15
CA LEU A 426 -8.86 10.51 -10.20
C LEU A 426 -9.00 12.01 -9.91
N PRO A 427 -10.20 12.53 -9.64
CA PRO A 427 -10.37 13.92 -9.26
C PRO A 427 -9.73 14.21 -7.90
N GLU A 428 -8.62 14.94 -7.90
CA GLU A 428 -7.87 15.34 -6.69
C GLU A 428 -7.83 16.85 -6.50
N LEU A 429 -8.07 17.60 -7.56
CA LEU A 429 -8.01 19.06 -7.55
C LEU A 429 -9.38 19.63 -7.91
N PRO A 430 -9.79 20.77 -7.37
CA PRO A 430 -11.12 21.36 -7.60
C PRO A 430 -11.51 21.50 -9.06
N PHE A 431 -10.58 21.83 -9.95
CA PHE A 431 -10.87 21.96 -11.38
C PHE A 431 -11.20 20.63 -12.07
N GLN A 432 -11.06 19.49 -11.40
CA GLN A 432 -11.33 18.16 -11.92
C GLN A 432 -12.73 17.62 -11.57
N GLY A 433 -13.44 18.22 -10.61
CA GLY A 433 -14.77 17.75 -10.25
C GLY A 433 -15.48 18.53 -9.12
N GLU A 434 -16.82 18.53 -9.16
CA GLU A 434 -17.66 19.24 -8.19
C GLU A 434 -17.44 18.76 -6.75
N SER A 435 -17.27 17.46 -6.53
CA SER A 435 -17.03 16.91 -5.18
C SER A 435 -15.77 17.47 -4.53
N CYS A 436 -14.75 17.79 -5.34
CA CYS A 436 -13.53 18.43 -4.86
C CYS A 436 -13.78 19.89 -4.46
N VAL A 437 -14.59 20.60 -5.25
CA VAL A 437 -15.03 21.98 -4.93
C VAL A 437 -15.81 21.99 -3.61
N GLU A 438 -16.77 21.08 -3.44
CA GLU A 438 -17.55 20.95 -2.19
C GLU A 438 -16.64 20.74 -0.98
N ARG A 439 -15.63 19.89 -1.08
CA ARG A 439 -14.68 19.63 0.01
C ARG A 439 -13.89 20.88 0.38
N VAL A 440 -13.40 21.64 -0.60
CA VAL A 440 -12.67 22.89 -0.36
C VAL A 440 -13.59 23.92 0.31
N LYS A 441 -14.83 24.09 -0.18
CA LYS A 441 -15.85 25.00 0.43
C LYS A 441 -16.16 24.59 1.88
N TYR A 442 -16.31 23.30 2.13
CA TYR A 442 -16.56 22.78 3.48
C TYR A 442 -15.42 23.13 4.44
N VAL A 443 -14.16 22.88 4.04
CA VAL A 443 -13.00 23.24 4.85
C VAL A 443 -12.92 24.75 5.06
N ALA A 444 -13.18 25.54 4.00
CA ALA A 444 -13.20 27.00 4.08
C ALA A 444 -14.21 27.51 5.12
N GLY A 445 -15.42 26.95 5.11
CA GLY A 445 -16.47 27.30 6.07
C GLY A 445 -16.14 26.89 7.51
N VAL A 446 -15.67 25.64 7.74
CA VAL A 446 -15.32 25.13 9.06
C VAL A 446 -14.13 25.90 9.66
N ASN A 447 -13.09 26.14 8.86
CA ASN A 447 -11.90 26.88 9.29
C ASN A 447 -12.07 28.41 9.23
N LYS A 448 -13.26 28.90 8.81
CA LYS A 448 -13.62 30.32 8.75
C LYS A 448 -12.56 31.13 7.99
N LEU A 449 -12.31 30.76 6.74
CA LEU A 449 -11.34 31.45 5.93
C LEU A 449 -11.80 32.90 5.63
N LYS A 450 -10.87 33.85 5.60
CA LYS A 450 -11.15 35.26 5.24
C LYS A 450 -11.68 35.39 3.82
N LYS A 451 -11.15 34.58 2.90
CA LYS A 451 -11.56 34.54 1.51
C LYS A 451 -12.77 33.64 1.34
N SER A 452 -13.83 34.13 0.70
CA SER A 452 -15.03 33.35 0.41
C SER A 452 -14.79 32.43 -0.78
N PHE A 453 -15.28 31.21 -0.66
CA PHE A 453 -15.38 30.22 -1.73
C PHE A 453 -16.84 30.02 -2.20
N ASP A 454 -17.79 30.86 -1.77
CA ASP A 454 -19.21 30.68 -2.04
C ASP A 454 -19.53 30.68 -3.54
N ASP A 455 -18.89 31.56 -4.31
CA ASP A 455 -19.06 31.71 -5.75
C ASP A 455 -18.23 30.70 -6.57
N VAL A 456 -17.41 29.87 -5.94
CA VAL A 456 -16.61 28.84 -6.63
C VAL A 456 -17.50 27.64 -6.91
N THR A 457 -17.74 27.33 -8.19
CA THR A 457 -18.46 26.13 -8.63
C THR A 457 -17.69 25.48 -9.77
N PHE A 458 -17.81 24.18 -9.93
CA PHE A 458 -17.14 23.50 -11.05
C PHE A 458 -17.65 24.01 -12.43
N GLU A 459 -18.91 24.47 -12.49
CA GLU A 459 -19.51 25.01 -13.71
C GLU A 459 -18.84 26.32 -14.17
N ASN A 460 -18.38 27.17 -13.21
CA ASN A 460 -17.77 28.46 -13.53
C ASN A 460 -16.24 28.47 -13.51
N LYS A 461 -15.61 27.29 -13.54
CA LYS A 461 -14.16 27.12 -13.38
C LYS A 461 -13.30 27.96 -14.32
N ASP A 462 -13.78 28.25 -15.53
CA ASP A 462 -13.06 29.05 -16.53
C ASP A 462 -12.97 30.55 -16.15
N SER A 463 -13.75 30.97 -15.14
CA SER A 463 -13.75 32.32 -14.59
C SER A 463 -13.12 32.44 -13.19
N TRP A 464 -12.54 31.37 -12.66
CA TRP A 464 -11.91 31.40 -11.36
C TRP A 464 -10.71 32.33 -11.30
N GLU A 465 -10.52 32.99 -10.13
CA GLU A 465 -9.33 33.80 -9.86
C GLU A 465 -8.06 32.94 -9.86
N ASP A 466 -8.10 31.79 -9.17
CA ASP A 466 -7.05 30.78 -9.21
C ASP A 466 -7.53 29.57 -10.03
N PRO A 467 -6.77 29.15 -11.06
CA PRO A 467 -7.24 28.11 -11.99
C PRO A 467 -7.34 26.73 -11.36
N VAL A 468 -6.77 26.50 -10.19
CA VAL A 468 -6.75 25.21 -9.48
C VAL A 468 -7.74 25.21 -8.32
N TRP A 469 -7.70 26.25 -7.49
CA TRP A 469 -8.44 26.30 -6.22
C TRP A 469 -9.65 27.21 -6.24
N GLY A 470 -9.85 27.96 -7.33
CA GLY A 470 -10.95 28.89 -7.51
C GLY A 470 -10.67 30.27 -6.91
N VAL A 471 -9.97 30.33 -5.81
CA VAL A 471 -9.61 31.55 -5.08
C VAL A 471 -8.10 31.55 -4.83
N SER A 472 -7.44 32.66 -5.10
CA SER A 472 -6.01 32.82 -4.81
C SER A 472 -5.73 32.74 -3.31
N GLY A 473 -4.64 32.10 -2.93
CA GLY A 473 -4.18 32.07 -1.55
C GLY A 473 -3.85 33.48 -1.01
N ASP A 474 -3.88 33.67 0.29
CA ASP A 474 -3.34 34.88 0.94
C ASP A 474 -1.80 34.95 0.76
N ARG A 475 -1.20 33.77 0.60
CA ARG A 475 0.21 33.57 0.28
C ARG A 475 0.33 32.30 -0.55
N THR A 476 1.27 32.29 -1.52
CA THR A 476 1.63 31.12 -2.32
C THR A 476 3.12 30.88 -2.23
N GLU A 477 3.50 29.61 -2.08
CA GLU A 477 4.89 29.16 -2.10
C GLU A 477 5.05 28.01 -3.08
N GLU A 478 6.22 27.92 -3.69
CA GLU A 478 6.60 26.82 -4.57
C GLU A 478 7.79 26.06 -3.99
N SER A 479 7.77 24.75 -4.11
CA SER A 479 8.83 23.85 -3.69
C SER A 479 9.08 22.81 -4.78
N TYR A 480 10.28 22.81 -5.36
CA TYR A 480 10.65 21.93 -6.45
C TYR A 480 11.27 20.63 -5.94
N ASP A 481 10.77 19.50 -6.44
CA ASP A 481 11.31 18.17 -6.24
C ASP A 481 12.12 17.74 -7.47
N PRO A 482 13.47 17.77 -7.39
CA PRO A 482 14.32 17.40 -8.52
C PRO A 482 14.28 15.89 -8.84
N THR A 483 13.87 15.05 -7.89
CA THR A 483 13.82 13.59 -8.09
C THR A 483 12.67 13.18 -8.99
N ARG A 484 11.62 14.01 -9.07
CA ARG A 484 10.40 13.77 -9.84
C ARG A 484 10.14 14.82 -10.92
N ASP A 485 11.03 15.80 -11.06
CA ASP A 485 10.83 16.97 -11.92
C ASP A 485 9.42 17.56 -11.71
N ALA A 486 9.08 17.80 -10.45
CA ALA A 486 7.76 18.23 -10.04
C ALA A 486 7.81 19.44 -9.12
N THR A 487 6.86 20.36 -9.27
CA THR A 487 6.71 21.52 -8.40
C THR A 487 5.46 21.35 -7.55
N LEU A 488 5.65 21.42 -6.24
CA LEU A 488 4.59 21.54 -5.24
C LEU A 488 4.27 23.03 -5.07
N THR A 489 3.09 23.45 -5.51
CA THR A 489 2.57 24.82 -5.31
C THR A 489 1.58 24.81 -4.15
N ILE A 490 1.88 25.57 -3.10
CA ILE A 490 1.12 25.60 -1.85
C ILE A 490 0.41 26.95 -1.72
N HIS A 491 -0.90 26.94 -1.64
CA HIS A 491 -1.75 28.11 -1.38
C HIS A 491 -2.16 28.10 0.09
N TYR A 492 -1.74 29.11 0.85
CA TYR A 492 -2.07 29.30 2.25
C TYR A 492 -3.25 30.26 2.41
N PHE A 493 -4.16 29.93 3.32
CA PHE A 493 -5.36 30.69 3.58
C PHE A 493 -5.47 31.06 5.06
N ASP A 494 -5.60 32.34 5.32
CA ASP A 494 -5.84 32.88 6.67
C ASP A 494 -7.29 32.67 7.08
N SER A 495 -7.51 32.32 8.34
CA SER A 495 -8.81 32.37 8.99
C SER A 495 -9.15 33.79 9.48
N GLU A 496 -10.43 34.05 9.77
CA GLU A 496 -10.91 35.36 10.27
C GLU A 496 -10.20 35.85 11.54
N ASP A 497 -9.72 34.92 12.38
CA ASP A 497 -8.92 35.20 13.58
C ASP A 497 -7.46 35.56 13.29
N GLY A 498 -7.05 35.55 12.04
CA GLY A 498 -5.70 35.85 11.59
C GLY A 498 -4.72 34.69 11.61
N VAL A 499 -5.16 33.49 12.00
CA VAL A 499 -4.31 32.30 12.01
C VAL A 499 -4.40 31.59 10.65
N CYS A 500 -3.25 31.39 10.01
CA CYS A 500 -3.16 30.59 8.79
C CYS A 500 -3.12 29.10 9.16
N ARG A 501 -4.28 28.42 9.12
CA ARG A 501 -4.40 27.00 9.46
C ARG A 501 -4.83 26.10 8.30
N THR A 502 -4.95 26.66 7.11
CA THR A 502 -5.35 25.92 5.92
C THR A 502 -4.37 26.13 4.78
N ALA A 503 -3.89 25.05 4.22
CA ALA A 503 -3.06 25.04 3.03
C ALA A 503 -3.60 24.01 2.03
N PHE A 504 -3.75 24.42 0.77
CA PHE A 504 -4.10 23.56 -0.34
C PHE A 504 -2.94 23.54 -1.33
N ALA A 505 -2.48 22.35 -1.68
CA ALA A 505 -1.32 22.18 -2.54
C ALA A 505 -1.61 21.31 -3.76
N SER A 506 -0.97 21.66 -4.86
CA SER A 506 -1.01 20.92 -6.13
C SER A 506 0.41 20.55 -6.56
N VAL A 507 0.60 19.37 -7.17
CA VAL A 507 1.90 18.89 -7.64
C VAL A 507 1.88 18.76 -9.17
N SER A 508 2.74 19.51 -9.87
CA SER A 508 2.67 19.73 -11.32
C SER A 508 2.86 18.46 -12.17
N ASN A 509 3.76 17.56 -11.77
CA ASN A 509 4.13 16.36 -12.53
C ASN A 509 3.86 15.08 -11.72
N GLN A 510 2.73 15.04 -11.01
CA GLN A 510 2.34 13.93 -10.16
C GLN A 510 1.05 13.28 -10.66
N ILE A 511 1.07 11.97 -10.76
CA ILE A 511 -0.09 11.11 -10.98
C ILE A 511 -0.82 10.85 -9.64
N HIS A 512 -1.66 9.82 -9.57
CA HIS A 512 -2.31 9.40 -8.32
C HIS A 512 -1.32 8.73 -7.38
N GLU A 513 -0.55 9.51 -6.65
CA GLU A 513 0.49 9.04 -5.72
C GLU A 513 0.70 10.02 -4.56
N CYS A 514 1.42 9.58 -3.53
CA CYS A 514 1.85 10.37 -2.39
C CYS A 514 3.37 10.25 -2.23
N ARG A 515 4.09 11.36 -2.15
CA ARG A 515 5.55 11.40 -2.14
C ARG A 515 6.10 12.15 -0.94
N GLN A 516 7.31 11.77 -0.54
CA GLN A 516 7.99 12.33 0.63
C GLN A 516 8.09 13.85 0.59
N HIS A 517 8.39 14.44 -0.58
CA HIS A 517 8.49 15.89 -0.72
C HIS A 517 7.21 16.62 -0.28
N SER A 518 6.04 16.13 -0.70
CA SER A 518 4.74 16.69 -0.28
C SER A 518 4.49 16.51 1.21
N ILE A 519 4.86 15.35 1.76
CA ILE A 519 4.68 15.02 3.18
C ILE A 519 5.57 15.84 4.08
N GLU A 520 6.84 16.07 3.71
CA GLU A 520 7.75 16.94 4.46
C GLU A 520 7.22 18.38 4.57
N ASN A 521 6.67 18.91 3.46
CA ASN A 521 6.02 20.23 3.45
C ASN A 521 4.74 20.24 4.29
N ALA A 522 3.92 19.18 4.20
CA ALA A 522 2.71 19.04 5.02
C ALA A 522 3.05 18.99 6.51
N TRP A 523 4.02 18.17 6.90
CA TRP A 523 4.48 18.09 8.29
C TRP A 523 5.04 19.43 8.80
N LYS A 524 5.89 20.10 8.02
CA LYS A 524 6.43 21.42 8.35
C LYS A 524 5.33 22.43 8.67
N PHE A 525 4.22 22.39 7.95
CA PHE A 525 3.08 23.26 8.19
C PHE A 525 2.23 22.81 9.38
N ILE A 526 1.84 21.53 9.41
CA ILE A 526 0.88 21.01 10.41
C ILE A 526 1.48 20.91 11.82
N SER A 527 2.77 20.56 11.94
CA SER A 527 3.43 20.38 13.24
C SER A 527 3.50 21.63 14.12
N GLN A 528 3.23 22.81 13.55
CA GLN A 528 3.14 24.08 14.29
C GLN A 528 1.91 24.18 15.19
N PHE A 529 0.91 23.35 14.94
CA PHE A 529 -0.37 23.41 15.63
C PHE A 529 -0.47 22.36 16.74
N LYS A 530 -1.14 22.72 17.79
CA LYS A 530 -1.56 21.83 18.89
C LYS A 530 -2.94 22.24 19.36
N LYS A 531 -3.65 21.32 19.96
CA LYS A 531 -4.93 21.62 20.63
C LYS A 531 -4.68 22.45 21.88
N ASP A 532 -5.67 23.25 22.24
CA ASP A 532 -5.68 24.04 23.47
C ASP A 532 -5.66 23.20 24.76
#